data_60972223b2ad9483e0fdea3875de5ab2
#
_entry.id   60972223b2ad9483e0fdea3875de5ab2
#
_cell.length_a   1.000
_cell.length_b   1.000
_cell.length_c   1.000
_cell.angle_alpha   90.00
_cell.angle_beta   90.00
_cell.angle_gamma   90.00
#
_symmetry.space_group_name_H-M   'P 1'
#
loop_
_entity.id
_entity.type
_entity.pdbx_description
1 polymer ?
#
loop_
_entity_poly.entity_id
_entity_poly.type
_entity_poly.pdbx_seq_one_letter_code
_entity_poly.pdbx_strand_id
1 'polypeptide(L)'
;MNGQLADTIQLKIADGLAALPPPFTRRDVHLPAIPGKALAVIGMRRAGKTYFLWQCLADRLAAGEPRATLLYFNFEDERLAEMQAGDLQHLLEGYFRLHPEWRDRRRVTFFCDEIQVVPGWETFIRRLLDSEQIDIFVSGSSARLLSREVATSMRGRALEVLVHPFSLREALRHAGAEPAQPLAALPKAGRSALEKALRDYLILGGFPEAQGAVERDRGALLRSYVDVAMLRDVIERHQVSNPTALRWLLRHLLSNPAAPFSVQKFYDALRSQGIAVAKDTIHAYLTHLEDTFLIRAVGLHTSSARQRMVNPRKAYPVDPGLIQIYERSGRANLGHALETAVLIELERRGADVGYVRTPDGYEVDFHAQLPDESRWLMQVCATAAAADTLERETRALVAAAPLYPEATPLLLTLDLTPPAQALPAPLRWQSAAAWLLGEPLPA
;
A
#
# COMPACT_ATOMS: atom_id res chain seq x y z
N MET A 1 20.91 -18.86 -30.04
CA MET A 1 20.30 -18.00 -29.00
C MET A 1 19.31 -18.74 -28.09
N ASN A 2 18.39 -19.56 -28.63
CA ASN A 2 17.42 -20.27 -27.76
C ASN A 2 18.01 -21.28 -26.76
N GLY A 3 19.18 -21.91 -27.04
CA GLY A 3 19.78 -22.88 -26.12
C GLY A 3 20.30 -22.24 -24.83
N GLN A 4 21.00 -21.13 -24.93
CA GLN A 4 21.58 -20.44 -23.77
C GLN A 4 20.50 -19.88 -22.80
N LEU A 5 19.37 -19.38 -23.33
CA LEU A 5 18.23 -18.93 -22.52
C LEU A 5 17.60 -20.11 -21.78
N ALA A 6 17.37 -21.25 -22.48
CA ALA A 6 16.81 -22.45 -21.86
C ALA A 6 17.72 -23.00 -20.74
N ASP A 7 19.05 -23.01 -20.94
CA ASP A 7 20.01 -23.42 -19.92
C ASP A 7 20.00 -22.46 -18.72
N THR A 8 19.89 -21.15 -18.96
CA THR A 8 19.75 -20.15 -17.89
C THR A 8 18.49 -20.39 -17.08
N ILE A 9 17.35 -20.62 -17.74
CA ILE A 9 16.09 -20.94 -17.07
C ILE A 9 16.22 -22.19 -16.21
N GLN A 10 16.87 -23.25 -16.75
CA GLN A 10 17.06 -24.50 -16.01
C GLN A 10 17.92 -24.30 -14.75
N LEU A 11 19.00 -23.54 -14.83
CA LEU A 11 19.83 -23.18 -13.68
C LEU A 11 19.00 -22.41 -12.63
N LYS A 12 18.23 -21.41 -13.04
CA LYS A 12 17.39 -20.64 -12.14
C LYS A 12 16.27 -21.46 -11.50
N ILE A 13 15.74 -22.47 -12.18
CA ILE A 13 14.79 -23.43 -11.58
C ILE A 13 15.49 -24.19 -10.45
N ALA A 14 16.68 -24.72 -10.70
CA ALA A 14 17.45 -25.46 -9.69
C ALA A 14 17.78 -24.55 -8.48
N ASP A 15 18.26 -23.33 -8.73
CA ASP A 15 18.53 -22.32 -7.69
C ASP A 15 17.26 -21.98 -6.89
N GLY A 16 16.14 -21.74 -7.59
CA GLY A 16 14.86 -21.41 -6.96
C GLY A 16 14.27 -22.54 -6.13
N LEU A 17 14.51 -23.79 -6.49
CA LEU A 17 14.13 -24.97 -5.69
C LEU A 17 15.05 -25.19 -4.49
N ALA A 18 16.33 -24.83 -4.59
CA ALA A 18 17.31 -24.96 -3.50
C ALA A 18 17.25 -23.82 -2.50
N ALA A 19 16.84 -22.62 -2.92
CA ALA A 19 16.84 -21.43 -2.08
C ALA A 19 15.92 -21.58 -0.85
N LEU A 20 16.40 -21.09 0.29
CA LEU A 20 15.61 -21.05 1.52
C LEU A 20 15.06 -19.64 1.76
N PRO A 21 13.90 -19.50 2.43
CA PRO A 21 13.39 -18.20 2.82
C PRO A 21 14.44 -17.41 3.62
N PRO A 22 14.77 -16.17 3.21
CA PRO A 22 15.64 -15.31 4.02
C PRO A 22 14.94 -14.92 5.32
N PRO A 23 15.65 -14.43 6.34
CA PRO A 23 15.02 -13.81 7.50
C PRO A 23 14.10 -12.66 7.08
N PHE A 24 12.87 -12.62 7.55
CA PHE A 24 11.89 -11.57 7.24
C PHE A 24 11.05 -11.18 8.45
N THR A 25 10.54 -9.97 8.44
CA THR A 25 9.50 -9.53 9.36
C THR A 25 8.15 -9.98 8.84
N ARG A 26 7.40 -10.74 9.64
CA ARG A 26 6.09 -11.25 9.26
C ARG A 26 5.12 -10.12 8.98
N ARG A 27 4.45 -10.19 7.82
CA ARG A 27 3.46 -9.23 7.34
C ARG A 27 2.05 -9.70 7.70
N ASP A 28 1.20 -8.75 8.09
CA ASP A 28 -0.21 -8.98 8.43
C ASP A 28 -1.11 -8.74 7.20
N VAL A 29 -0.76 -9.35 6.07
CA VAL A 29 -1.48 -9.18 4.79
C VAL A 29 -2.47 -10.33 4.62
N HIS A 30 -3.72 -9.99 4.31
CA HIS A 30 -4.75 -10.98 4.02
C HIS A 30 -4.51 -11.65 2.64
N LEU A 31 -4.50 -12.98 2.63
CA LEU A 31 -4.45 -13.78 1.41
C LEU A 31 -5.84 -14.31 1.08
N PRO A 32 -6.41 -13.97 -0.09
CA PRO A 32 -7.66 -14.57 -0.55
C PRO A 32 -7.51 -16.08 -0.77
N ALA A 33 -8.43 -16.87 -0.25
CA ALA A 33 -8.44 -18.33 -0.38
C ALA A 33 -9.45 -18.82 -1.44
N ILE A 34 -9.35 -18.29 -2.67
CA ILE A 34 -10.24 -18.68 -3.78
C ILE A 34 -9.48 -19.60 -4.75
N PRO A 35 -9.87 -20.87 -4.89
CA PRO A 35 -9.20 -21.81 -5.78
C PRO A 35 -9.21 -21.37 -7.25
N GLY A 36 -8.17 -21.72 -8.01
CA GLY A 36 -8.07 -21.47 -9.45
C GLY A 36 -7.82 -20.00 -9.82
N LYS A 37 -7.39 -19.16 -8.86
CA LYS A 37 -6.99 -17.79 -9.09
C LYS A 37 -5.49 -17.63 -8.82
N ALA A 38 -4.81 -16.87 -9.68
CA ALA A 38 -3.48 -16.37 -9.36
C ALA A 38 -3.57 -15.29 -8.29
N LEU A 39 -2.60 -15.22 -7.39
CA LEU A 39 -2.48 -14.14 -6.41
C LEU A 39 -1.45 -13.13 -6.90
N ALA A 40 -1.92 -11.93 -7.22
CA ALA A 40 -1.11 -10.83 -7.72
C ALA A 40 -0.65 -9.93 -6.57
N VAL A 41 0.59 -10.11 -6.13
CA VAL A 41 1.22 -9.34 -5.04
C VAL A 41 1.70 -8.01 -5.60
N ILE A 42 0.97 -6.95 -5.31
CA ILE A 42 1.19 -5.60 -5.83
C ILE A 42 1.57 -4.62 -4.73
N GLY A 43 2.04 -3.46 -5.09
CA GLY A 43 2.41 -2.38 -4.16
C GLY A 43 3.62 -1.60 -4.64
N MET A 44 3.90 -0.49 -3.99
CA MET A 44 5.04 0.36 -4.33
C MET A 44 6.37 -0.41 -4.34
N ARG A 45 7.32 0.04 -5.15
CA ARG A 45 8.70 -0.45 -5.08
C ARG A 45 9.23 -0.35 -3.65
N ARG A 46 10.00 -1.36 -3.21
CA ARG A 46 10.59 -1.44 -1.86
C ARG A 46 9.60 -1.57 -0.69
N ALA A 47 8.31 -1.82 -0.96
CA ALA A 47 7.32 -2.13 0.09
C ALA A 47 7.50 -3.53 0.71
N GLY A 48 8.33 -4.42 0.10
CA GLY A 48 8.63 -5.75 0.63
C GLY A 48 7.87 -6.90 -0.05
N LYS A 49 7.40 -6.75 -1.29
CA LYS A 49 6.67 -7.78 -2.06
C LYS A 49 7.43 -9.10 -2.18
N THR A 50 8.70 -9.04 -2.56
CA THR A 50 9.60 -10.22 -2.65
C THR A 50 9.66 -10.98 -1.31
N TYR A 51 9.83 -10.27 -0.19
CA TYR A 51 9.86 -10.88 1.14
C TYR A 51 8.50 -11.44 1.55
N PHE A 52 7.40 -10.85 1.06
CA PHE A 52 6.07 -11.40 1.25
C PHE A 52 5.85 -12.70 0.45
N LEU A 53 6.37 -12.82 -0.77
CA LEU A 53 6.39 -14.09 -1.49
C LEU A 53 7.17 -15.16 -0.71
N TRP A 54 8.32 -14.80 -0.13
CA TRP A 54 9.09 -15.70 0.73
C TRP A 54 8.33 -16.08 2.01
N GLN A 55 7.57 -15.17 2.60
CA GLN A 55 6.68 -15.50 3.72
C GLN A 55 5.62 -16.52 3.29
N CYS A 56 4.95 -16.32 2.15
CA CYS A 56 3.95 -17.26 1.64
C CYS A 56 4.56 -18.65 1.38
N LEU A 57 5.79 -18.70 0.85
CA LEU A 57 6.52 -19.96 0.66
C LEU A 57 6.85 -20.61 2.01
N ALA A 58 7.32 -19.84 2.99
CA ALA A 58 7.62 -20.33 4.33
C ALA A 58 6.38 -20.88 5.06
N ASP A 59 5.24 -20.21 4.89
CA ASP A 59 3.96 -20.64 5.46
C ASP A 59 3.52 -22.00 4.88
N ARG A 60 3.70 -22.24 3.58
CA ARG A 60 3.42 -23.54 2.95
C ARG A 60 4.38 -24.62 3.41
N LEU A 61 5.67 -24.31 3.59
CA LEU A 61 6.63 -25.23 4.18
C LEU A 61 6.22 -25.61 5.62
N ALA A 62 5.82 -24.62 6.43
CA ALA A 62 5.33 -24.85 7.81
C ALA A 62 4.05 -25.69 7.84
N ALA A 63 3.21 -25.61 6.80
CA ALA A 63 2.03 -26.44 6.60
C ALA A 63 2.36 -27.87 6.11
N GLY A 64 3.66 -28.21 5.91
CA GLY A 64 4.12 -29.54 5.53
C GLY A 64 4.20 -29.79 4.02
N GLU A 65 4.08 -28.76 3.18
CA GLU A 65 4.32 -28.91 1.75
C GLU A 65 5.80 -29.19 1.47
N PRO A 66 6.14 -30.19 0.63
CA PRO A 66 7.53 -30.48 0.29
C PRO A 66 8.19 -29.29 -0.42
N ARG A 67 9.44 -28.96 -0.04
CA ARG A 67 10.17 -27.83 -0.64
C ARG A 67 10.21 -27.87 -2.15
N ALA A 68 10.36 -29.06 -2.73
CA ALA A 68 10.46 -29.25 -4.17
C ALA A 68 9.14 -28.95 -4.93
N THR A 69 7.98 -28.87 -4.24
CA THR A 69 6.70 -28.44 -4.86
C THR A 69 6.52 -26.91 -4.89
N LEU A 70 7.49 -26.16 -4.37
CA LEU A 70 7.43 -24.70 -4.18
C LEU A 70 8.54 -24.04 -5.00
N LEU A 71 8.26 -23.65 -6.24
CA LEU A 71 9.24 -23.00 -7.11
C LEU A 71 9.21 -21.49 -6.91
N TYR A 72 10.32 -20.89 -6.43
CA TYR A 72 10.53 -19.44 -6.50
C TYR A 72 11.34 -19.09 -7.74
N PHE A 73 10.86 -18.14 -8.54
CA PHE A 73 11.55 -17.70 -9.76
C PHE A 73 11.47 -16.18 -9.88
N ASN A 74 12.63 -15.53 -9.83
CA ASN A 74 12.75 -14.09 -10.04
C ASN A 74 13.11 -13.81 -11.51
N PHE A 75 12.27 -13.02 -12.19
CA PHE A 75 12.44 -12.63 -13.58
C PHE A 75 13.33 -11.38 -13.77
N GLU A 76 13.60 -10.61 -12.71
CA GLU A 76 14.50 -9.45 -12.76
C GLU A 76 15.96 -9.92 -12.72
N ASP A 77 16.42 -10.45 -13.90
CA ASP A 77 17.77 -10.98 -14.10
C ASP A 77 18.21 -10.58 -15.51
N GLU A 78 19.37 -9.97 -15.66
CA GLU A 78 19.88 -9.49 -16.95
C GLU A 78 20.03 -10.61 -18.00
N ARG A 79 20.24 -11.85 -17.57
CA ARG A 79 20.34 -13.02 -18.45
C ARG A 79 18.98 -13.41 -19.06
N LEU A 80 17.88 -12.90 -18.51
CA LEU A 80 16.50 -13.11 -18.97
C LEU A 80 15.95 -11.88 -19.71
N ALA A 81 16.74 -10.83 -19.93
CA ALA A 81 16.28 -9.54 -20.48
C ALA A 81 15.58 -9.65 -21.86
N GLU A 82 15.93 -10.65 -22.67
CA GLU A 82 15.33 -10.89 -23.99
C GLU A 82 14.15 -11.87 -23.95
N MET A 83 13.75 -12.37 -22.77
CA MET A 83 12.71 -13.39 -22.61
C MET A 83 11.35 -12.88 -23.11
N GLN A 84 10.67 -13.71 -23.89
CA GLN A 84 9.32 -13.47 -24.41
C GLN A 84 8.32 -14.47 -23.82
N ALA A 85 7.02 -14.17 -23.96
CA ALA A 85 5.96 -15.05 -23.44
C ALA A 85 6.08 -16.52 -23.89
N GLY A 86 6.57 -16.76 -25.10
CA GLY A 86 6.81 -18.12 -25.61
C GLY A 86 7.87 -18.90 -24.85
N ASP A 87 8.88 -18.20 -24.32
CA ASP A 87 10.00 -18.80 -23.58
C ASP A 87 9.59 -19.26 -22.17
N LEU A 88 8.48 -18.71 -21.63
CA LEU A 88 7.91 -19.14 -20.35
C LEU A 88 7.54 -20.65 -20.34
N GLN A 89 7.34 -21.25 -21.52
CA GLN A 89 7.16 -22.69 -21.61
C GLN A 89 8.39 -23.47 -21.12
N HIS A 90 9.60 -22.94 -21.29
CA HIS A 90 10.81 -23.57 -20.77
C HIS A 90 10.85 -23.64 -19.24
N LEU A 91 10.22 -22.67 -18.56
CA LEU A 91 10.05 -22.71 -17.11
C LEU A 91 9.17 -23.88 -16.67
N LEU A 92 8.01 -24.04 -17.31
CA LEU A 92 7.08 -25.14 -17.03
C LEU A 92 7.68 -26.51 -17.30
N GLU A 93 8.18 -26.68 -18.53
CA GLU A 93 8.77 -27.96 -18.94
C GLU A 93 10.07 -28.29 -18.21
N GLY A 94 10.87 -27.27 -17.91
CA GLY A 94 12.09 -27.42 -17.11
C GLY A 94 11.80 -27.93 -15.71
N TYR A 95 10.77 -27.39 -15.06
CA TYR A 95 10.34 -27.85 -13.75
C TYR A 95 9.83 -29.30 -13.78
N PHE A 96 8.89 -29.63 -14.67
CA PHE A 96 8.34 -30.99 -14.75
C PHE A 96 9.30 -32.03 -15.35
N ARG A 97 10.38 -31.59 -16.00
CA ARG A 97 11.48 -32.49 -16.37
C ARG A 97 12.27 -32.95 -15.15
N LEU A 98 12.39 -32.12 -14.13
CA LEU A 98 13.00 -32.50 -12.85
C LEU A 98 12.06 -33.33 -11.97
N HIS A 99 10.75 -33.12 -12.12
CA HIS A 99 9.70 -33.72 -11.26
C HIS A 99 8.54 -34.28 -12.11
N PRO A 100 8.81 -35.25 -13.03
CA PRO A 100 7.79 -35.80 -13.92
C PRO A 100 6.66 -36.51 -13.16
N GLU A 101 6.95 -37.03 -11.98
CA GLU A 101 6.00 -37.73 -11.11
C GLU A 101 4.88 -36.85 -10.56
N TRP A 102 5.01 -35.51 -10.62
CA TRP A 102 4.01 -34.58 -10.09
C TRP A 102 3.06 -34.01 -11.12
N ARG A 103 3.41 -34.06 -12.39
CA ARG A 103 2.53 -33.55 -13.46
C ARG A 103 1.20 -34.30 -13.42
N ASP A 104 0.09 -33.55 -13.36
CA ASP A 104 -1.30 -34.07 -13.26
C ASP A 104 -1.62 -34.88 -11.98
N ARG A 105 -0.66 -35.05 -11.08
CA ARG A 105 -0.83 -35.87 -9.86
C ARG A 105 -0.74 -35.09 -8.57
N ARG A 106 -0.05 -33.95 -8.59
CA ARG A 106 0.16 -33.13 -7.39
C ARG A 106 0.11 -31.66 -7.73
N ARG A 107 -0.62 -30.90 -6.91
CA ARG A 107 -0.60 -29.44 -7.00
C ARG A 107 0.76 -28.90 -6.56
N VAL A 108 1.34 -28.01 -7.36
CA VAL A 108 2.60 -27.32 -7.10
C VAL A 108 2.37 -25.83 -7.04
N THR A 109 3.30 -25.06 -6.47
CA THR A 109 3.16 -23.61 -6.35
C THR A 109 4.33 -22.91 -7.01
N PHE A 110 4.02 -21.96 -7.89
CA PHE A 110 4.99 -21.10 -8.53
C PHE A 110 4.91 -19.68 -7.95
N PHE A 111 6.02 -19.18 -7.43
CA PHE A 111 6.22 -17.80 -6.97
C PHE A 111 7.02 -17.07 -8.03
N CYS A 112 6.32 -16.36 -8.92
CA CYS A 112 6.87 -15.63 -10.06
C CYS A 112 7.12 -14.18 -9.67
N ASP A 113 8.33 -13.87 -9.22
CA ASP A 113 8.70 -12.53 -8.76
C ASP A 113 9.11 -11.63 -9.93
N GLU A 114 8.55 -10.40 -9.99
CA GLU A 114 8.74 -9.39 -11.03
C GLU A 114 8.44 -9.90 -12.46
N ILE A 115 7.37 -10.73 -12.63
CA ILE A 115 7.03 -11.37 -13.92
C ILE A 115 6.70 -10.37 -15.03
N GLN A 116 6.31 -9.14 -14.70
CA GLN A 116 5.94 -8.10 -15.66
C GLN A 116 7.10 -7.67 -16.57
N VAL A 117 8.33 -8.08 -16.29
CA VAL A 117 9.45 -7.83 -17.20
C VAL A 117 9.35 -8.65 -18.49
N VAL A 118 8.54 -9.73 -18.48
CA VAL A 118 8.31 -10.59 -19.67
C VAL A 118 7.04 -10.14 -20.39
N PRO A 119 7.12 -9.54 -21.59
CA PRO A 119 5.93 -9.09 -22.32
C PRO A 119 4.95 -10.25 -22.62
N GLY A 120 3.66 -10.06 -22.35
CA GLY A 120 2.62 -11.05 -22.66
C GLY A 120 2.53 -12.24 -21.70
N TRP A 121 3.17 -12.15 -20.53
CA TRP A 121 3.18 -13.18 -19.49
C TRP A 121 1.77 -13.63 -19.04
N GLU A 122 0.78 -12.75 -19.11
CA GLU A 122 -0.58 -13.00 -18.64
C GLU A 122 -1.25 -14.15 -19.41
N THR A 123 -0.96 -14.25 -20.70
CA THR A 123 -1.48 -15.33 -21.54
C THR A 123 -0.94 -16.68 -21.10
N PHE A 124 0.32 -16.73 -20.72
CA PHE A 124 0.96 -17.93 -20.17
C PHE A 124 0.33 -18.33 -18.83
N ILE A 125 0.23 -17.40 -17.89
CA ILE A 125 -0.35 -17.66 -16.55
C ILE A 125 -1.80 -18.15 -16.66
N ARG A 126 -2.63 -17.53 -17.54
CA ARG A 126 -4.01 -18.00 -17.76
C ARG A 126 -4.04 -19.45 -18.23
N ARG A 127 -3.19 -19.80 -19.20
CA ARG A 127 -3.10 -21.16 -19.72
C ARG A 127 -2.70 -22.13 -18.61
N LEU A 128 -1.73 -21.78 -17.77
CA LEU A 128 -1.33 -22.63 -16.64
C LEU A 128 -2.49 -22.89 -15.67
N LEU A 129 -3.25 -21.86 -15.33
CA LEU A 129 -4.41 -22.00 -14.44
C LEU A 129 -5.51 -22.89 -15.03
N ASP A 130 -5.58 -22.98 -16.38
CA ASP A 130 -6.58 -23.81 -17.08
C ASP A 130 -6.13 -25.25 -17.29
N SER A 131 -4.83 -25.47 -17.51
CA SER A 131 -4.31 -26.76 -17.99
C SER A 131 -3.46 -27.51 -16.97
N GLU A 132 -3.02 -26.89 -15.89
CA GLU A 132 -2.08 -27.51 -14.96
C GLU A 132 -2.60 -27.40 -13.50
N GLN A 133 -2.16 -28.31 -12.64
CA GLN A 133 -2.47 -28.25 -11.21
C GLN A 133 -1.47 -27.35 -10.46
N ILE A 134 -1.52 -26.05 -10.72
CA ILE A 134 -0.55 -25.08 -10.20
C ILE A 134 -1.27 -23.95 -9.47
N ASP A 135 -0.82 -23.64 -8.25
CA ASP A 135 -1.11 -22.38 -7.58
C ASP A 135 -0.05 -21.35 -8.00
N ILE A 136 -0.48 -20.14 -8.30
CA ILE A 136 0.42 -19.14 -8.86
C ILE A 136 0.36 -17.86 -8.04
N PHE A 137 1.54 -17.43 -7.58
CA PHE A 137 1.79 -16.11 -7.05
C PHE A 137 2.60 -15.32 -8.07
N VAL A 138 2.15 -14.14 -8.43
CA VAL A 138 2.91 -13.21 -9.27
C VAL A 138 3.17 -11.94 -8.50
N SER A 139 4.33 -11.33 -8.67
CA SER A 139 4.59 -10.01 -8.12
C SER A 139 4.94 -9.00 -9.20
N GLY A 140 4.73 -7.72 -8.89
CA GLY A 140 5.14 -6.61 -9.74
C GLY A 140 5.06 -5.26 -9.04
N SER A 141 5.90 -4.33 -9.49
CA SER A 141 6.10 -3.04 -8.86
C SER A 141 5.08 -1.96 -9.23
N SER A 142 4.11 -2.24 -10.11
CA SER A 142 3.10 -1.25 -10.49
C SER A 142 1.69 -1.83 -10.49
N ALA A 143 0.75 -1.06 -9.94
CA ALA A 143 -0.66 -1.40 -9.87
C ALA A 143 -1.27 -1.68 -11.24
N ARG A 144 -0.89 -0.89 -12.23
CA ARG A 144 -1.51 -0.96 -13.56
C ARG A 144 -1.12 -2.20 -14.35
N LEU A 145 0.07 -2.75 -14.11
CA LEU A 145 0.48 -4.03 -14.71
C LEU A 145 -0.32 -5.20 -14.15
N LEU A 146 -0.79 -5.07 -12.92
CA LEU A 146 -1.50 -6.14 -12.26
C LEU A 146 -2.99 -5.85 -12.08
N SER A 147 -3.44 -4.61 -11.76
CA SER A 147 -4.86 -4.36 -11.53
C SER A 147 -5.69 -4.19 -12.80
N ARG A 148 -5.24 -3.43 -13.81
CA ARG A 148 -5.99 -3.31 -15.08
C ARG A 148 -5.64 -4.43 -16.07
N GLU A 149 -4.38 -4.82 -16.17
CA GLU A 149 -3.97 -5.94 -17.01
C GLU A 149 -4.40 -7.27 -16.38
N VAL A 150 -4.35 -7.43 -15.06
CA VAL A 150 -4.90 -8.59 -14.36
C VAL A 150 -6.43 -8.60 -14.48
N ALA A 151 -7.13 -7.49 -14.27
CA ALA A 151 -8.58 -7.45 -14.44
C ALA A 151 -9.01 -7.69 -15.90
N THR A 152 -8.29 -7.12 -16.88
CA THR A 152 -8.64 -7.22 -18.30
C THR A 152 -7.99 -8.40 -19.00
N SER A 153 -6.67 -8.62 -18.85
CA SER A 153 -5.93 -9.67 -19.52
C SER A 153 -6.07 -11.01 -18.82
N MET A 154 -6.11 -11.04 -17.48
CA MET A 154 -6.38 -12.26 -16.71
C MET A 154 -7.87 -12.61 -16.65
N ARG A 155 -8.76 -11.78 -17.21
CA ARG A 155 -10.19 -12.04 -17.32
C ARG A 155 -10.82 -12.54 -16.00
N GLY A 156 -10.52 -11.89 -14.89
CA GLY A 156 -11.00 -12.25 -13.57
C GLY A 156 -10.34 -13.51 -12.97
N ARG A 157 -9.18 -13.96 -13.47
CA ARG A 157 -8.44 -15.14 -12.96
C ARG A 157 -7.32 -14.82 -12.00
N ALA A 158 -7.21 -13.56 -11.57
CA ALA A 158 -6.28 -13.18 -10.53
C ALA A 158 -6.98 -12.32 -9.47
N LEU A 159 -6.46 -12.39 -8.25
CA LEU A 159 -6.87 -11.57 -7.12
C LEU A 159 -5.67 -10.75 -6.66
N GLU A 160 -5.92 -9.49 -6.37
CA GLU A 160 -4.89 -8.57 -5.91
C GLU A 160 -4.62 -8.75 -4.41
N VAL A 161 -3.34 -8.71 -4.07
CA VAL A 161 -2.81 -8.72 -2.70
C VAL A 161 -1.91 -7.50 -2.55
N LEU A 162 -2.44 -6.45 -1.95
CA LEU A 162 -1.73 -5.18 -1.82
C LEU A 162 -0.78 -5.21 -0.61
N VAL A 163 0.52 -5.01 -0.88
CA VAL A 163 1.58 -4.92 0.13
C VAL A 163 2.02 -3.47 0.27
N HIS A 164 1.62 -2.84 1.38
CA HIS A 164 2.08 -1.51 1.76
C HIS A 164 3.47 -1.57 2.44
N PRO A 165 4.18 -0.46 2.65
CA PRO A 165 5.25 -0.37 3.65
C PRO A 165 4.78 -0.88 5.02
N PHE A 166 5.62 -1.16 5.99
CA PHE A 166 5.19 -1.70 7.30
C PHE A 166 4.07 -0.86 7.95
N SER A 167 3.07 -1.54 8.54
CA SER A 167 2.17 -0.92 9.51
C SER A 167 2.91 -0.56 10.79
N LEU A 168 2.30 0.20 11.69
CA LEU A 168 2.85 0.43 13.03
C LEU A 168 3.18 -0.91 13.73
N ARG A 169 2.26 -1.89 13.68
CA ARG A 169 2.47 -3.21 14.26
C ARG A 169 3.66 -3.93 13.63
N GLU A 170 3.75 -3.95 12.31
CA GLU A 170 4.84 -4.60 11.59
C GLU A 170 6.19 -3.92 11.84
N ALA A 171 6.23 -2.58 11.94
CA ALA A 171 7.43 -1.82 12.29
C ALA A 171 7.89 -2.13 13.73
N LEU A 172 6.96 -2.20 14.68
CA LEU A 172 7.25 -2.62 16.06
C LEU A 172 7.75 -4.07 16.11
N ARG A 173 7.14 -4.97 15.35
CA ARG A 173 7.58 -6.39 15.22
C ARG A 173 9.00 -6.47 14.64
N HIS A 174 9.29 -5.67 13.61
CA HIS A 174 10.63 -5.57 13.03
C HIS A 174 11.68 -5.11 14.05
N ALA A 175 11.33 -4.16 14.90
CA ALA A 175 12.18 -3.65 15.97
C ALA A 175 12.21 -4.55 17.22
N GLY A 176 11.48 -5.69 17.25
CA GLY A 176 11.35 -6.54 18.44
C GLY A 176 10.60 -5.88 19.61
N ALA A 177 9.77 -4.88 19.33
CA ALA A 177 9.07 -4.04 20.30
C ALA A 177 7.53 -4.15 20.21
N GLU A 178 7.00 -5.14 19.48
CA GLU A 178 5.55 -5.35 19.36
C GLU A 178 4.97 -5.70 20.75
N PRO A 179 3.94 -4.96 21.23
CA PRO A 179 3.35 -5.23 22.53
C PRO A 179 2.68 -6.60 22.56
N ALA A 180 2.97 -7.38 23.61
CA ALA A 180 2.31 -8.67 23.85
C ALA A 180 0.92 -8.52 24.48
N GLN A 181 0.57 -7.33 24.97
CA GLN A 181 -0.68 -7.03 25.68
C GLN A 181 -1.32 -5.76 25.11
N PRO A 182 -2.65 -5.62 25.20
CA PRO A 182 -3.35 -4.39 24.84
C PRO A 182 -2.83 -3.16 25.60
N LEU A 183 -2.98 -1.97 25.02
CA LEU A 183 -2.53 -0.69 25.58
C LEU A 183 -3.00 -0.48 27.03
N ALA A 184 -4.25 -0.85 27.33
CA ALA A 184 -4.82 -0.71 28.66
C ALA A 184 -4.08 -1.51 29.74
N ALA A 185 -3.49 -2.65 29.38
CA ALA A 185 -2.74 -3.54 30.26
C ALA A 185 -1.24 -3.21 30.36
N LEU A 186 -0.73 -2.32 29.50
CA LEU A 186 0.68 -1.95 29.51
C LEU A 186 1.07 -1.16 30.78
N PRO A 187 2.24 -1.45 31.37
CA PRO A 187 2.79 -0.63 32.45
C PRO A 187 3.16 0.77 31.93
N LYS A 188 3.36 1.74 32.84
CA LYS A 188 3.68 3.14 32.47
C LYS A 188 4.87 3.24 31.49
N ALA A 189 5.95 2.50 31.73
CA ALA A 189 7.11 2.48 30.86
C ALA A 189 6.76 1.94 29.45
N GLY A 190 5.95 0.89 29.35
CA GLY A 190 5.49 0.34 28.09
C GLY A 190 4.62 1.32 27.29
N ARG A 191 3.73 2.04 27.98
CA ARG A 191 2.92 3.11 27.35
C ARG A 191 3.79 4.23 26.79
N SER A 192 4.76 4.71 27.58
CA SER A 192 5.68 5.77 27.11
C SER A 192 6.55 5.28 25.95
N ALA A 193 6.99 4.03 25.96
CA ALA A 193 7.73 3.43 24.85
C ALA A 193 6.87 3.35 23.57
N LEU A 194 5.60 2.93 23.69
CA LEU A 194 4.67 2.84 22.57
C LEU A 194 4.33 4.25 22.00
N GLU A 195 4.12 5.24 22.87
CA GLU A 195 3.91 6.63 22.45
C GLU A 195 5.09 7.16 21.64
N LYS A 196 6.31 6.95 22.14
CA LYS A 196 7.52 7.31 21.41
C LYS A 196 7.60 6.57 20.08
N ALA A 197 7.38 5.26 20.05
CA ALA A 197 7.45 4.45 18.86
C ALA A 197 6.41 4.87 17.80
N LEU A 198 5.19 5.25 18.21
CA LEU A 198 4.20 5.80 17.29
C LEU A 198 4.68 7.14 16.69
N ARG A 199 5.22 8.06 17.50
CA ARG A 199 5.78 9.31 16.99
C ARG A 199 6.94 9.07 16.03
N ASP A 200 7.84 8.17 16.39
CA ASP A 200 8.95 7.76 15.54
C ASP A 200 8.43 7.17 14.23
N TYR A 201 7.44 6.27 14.24
CA TYR A 201 6.82 5.69 13.04
C TYR A 201 6.22 6.76 12.12
N LEU A 202 5.54 7.77 12.65
CA LEU A 202 4.97 8.86 11.87
C LEU A 202 6.03 9.74 11.19
N ILE A 203 7.24 9.78 11.75
CA ILE A 203 8.37 10.54 11.20
C ILE A 203 9.21 9.67 10.24
N LEU A 204 9.49 8.43 10.65
CA LEU A 204 10.40 7.52 9.93
C LEU A 204 9.70 6.79 8.78
N GLY A 205 8.40 6.53 8.93
CA GLY A 205 7.63 5.71 8.01
C GLY A 205 7.85 4.21 8.19
N GLY A 206 7.20 3.45 7.30
CA GLY A 206 7.17 1.99 7.32
C GLY A 206 8.00 1.31 6.22
N PHE A 207 8.79 2.00 5.40
CA PHE A 207 9.60 1.32 4.39
C PHE A 207 10.60 0.36 5.06
N PRO A 208 10.57 -0.96 4.73
CA PRO A 208 11.36 -1.97 5.44
C PRO A 208 12.87 -1.68 5.46
N GLU A 209 13.46 -1.34 4.32
CA GLU A 209 14.90 -1.08 4.17
C GLU A 209 15.33 0.22 4.87
N ALA A 210 14.38 1.13 5.13
CA ALA A 210 14.66 2.40 5.82
C ALA A 210 14.63 2.26 7.36
N GLN A 211 14.17 1.11 7.89
CA GLN A 211 14.14 0.88 9.33
C GLN A 211 15.56 0.82 9.91
N GLY A 212 15.79 1.50 11.02
CA GLY A 212 17.10 1.55 11.67
C GLY A 212 18.16 2.42 10.97
N ALA A 213 17.87 2.98 9.77
CA ALA A 213 18.79 3.87 9.07
C ALA A 213 18.91 5.23 9.78
N VAL A 214 20.14 5.80 9.81
CA VAL A 214 20.32 7.16 10.31
C VAL A 214 19.57 8.17 9.44
N GLU A 215 19.14 9.29 10.01
CA GLU A 215 18.24 10.26 9.38
C GLU A 215 18.70 10.71 7.98
N ARG A 216 19.98 11.03 7.84
CA ARG A 216 20.57 11.47 6.57
C ARG A 216 20.43 10.42 5.47
N ASP A 217 20.77 9.18 5.77
CA ASP A 217 20.79 8.08 4.80
C ASP A 217 19.37 7.65 4.47
N ARG A 218 18.47 7.62 5.47
CA ARG A 218 17.05 7.37 5.27
C ARG A 218 16.43 8.40 4.33
N GLY A 219 16.69 9.71 4.55
CA GLY A 219 16.19 10.76 3.67
C GLY A 219 16.67 10.63 2.23
N ALA A 220 17.93 10.24 2.01
CA ALA A 220 18.48 9.96 0.70
C ALA A 220 17.82 8.71 0.07
N LEU A 221 17.66 7.64 0.84
CA LEU A 221 17.05 6.39 0.42
C LEU A 221 15.60 6.58 -0.03
N LEU A 222 14.78 7.22 0.79
CA LEU A 222 13.36 7.44 0.47
C LEU A 222 13.18 8.37 -0.73
N ARG A 223 14.04 9.41 -0.89
CA ARG A 223 14.05 10.22 -2.12
C ARG A 223 14.38 9.37 -3.34
N SER A 224 15.36 8.48 -3.24
CA SER A 224 15.72 7.58 -4.35
C SER A 224 14.56 6.66 -4.74
N TYR A 225 13.75 6.17 -3.79
CA TYR A 225 12.57 5.35 -4.10
C TYR A 225 11.52 6.12 -4.88
N VAL A 226 11.25 7.37 -4.47
CA VAL A 226 10.33 8.25 -5.19
C VAL A 226 10.84 8.57 -6.59
N ASP A 227 12.14 8.90 -6.72
CA ASP A 227 12.75 9.22 -8.00
C ASP A 227 12.75 8.03 -8.96
N VAL A 228 13.08 6.83 -8.49
CA VAL A 228 13.05 5.60 -9.30
C VAL A 228 11.62 5.25 -9.72
N ALA A 229 10.64 5.30 -8.80
CA ALA A 229 9.25 5.04 -9.13
C ALA A 229 8.74 6.07 -10.16
N MET A 230 9.04 7.35 -9.98
CA MET A 230 8.67 8.39 -10.94
C MET A 230 9.34 8.17 -12.31
N LEU A 231 10.64 7.85 -12.36
CA LEU A 231 11.36 7.66 -13.63
C LEU A 231 10.89 6.39 -14.34
N ARG A 232 10.99 5.24 -13.68
CA ARG A 232 10.73 3.92 -14.28
C ARG A 232 9.26 3.63 -14.49
N ASP A 233 8.46 3.87 -13.45
CA ASP A 233 7.08 3.40 -13.41
C ASP A 233 6.10 4.47 -13.96
N VAL A 234 6.52 5.75 -14.08
CA VAL A 234 5.69 6.82 -14.67
C VAL A 234 6.30 7.35 -15.99
N ILE A 235 7.50 7.94 -15.95
CA ILE A 235 8.04 8.69 -17.12
C ILE A 235 8.34 7.74 -18.27
N GLU A 236 9.17 6.72 -18.06
CA GLU A 236 9.57 5.77 -19.11
C GLU A 236 8.37 4.98 -19.62
N ARG A 237 7.54 4.49 -18.72
CA ARG A 237 6.41 3.64 -19.04
C ARG A 237 5.30 4.35 -19.83
N HIS A 238 4.92 5.56 -19.42
CA HIS A 238 3.83 6.34 -20.04
C HIS A 238 4.33 7.35 -21.06
N GLN A 239 5.65 7.33 -21.37
CA GLN A 239 6.26 8.27 -22.30
C GLN A 239 5.85 9.72 -21.99
N VAL A 240 6.00 10.11 -20.72
CA VAL A 240 5.56 11.42 -20.22
C VAL A 240 6.20 12.55 -21.01
N SER A 241 5.39 13.37 -21.65
CA SER A 241 5.84 14.47 -22.51
C SER A 241 6.41 15.66 -21.74
N ASN A 242 5.97 15.89 -20.50
CA ASN A 242 6.44 16.98 -19.64
C ASN A 242 6.85 16.50 -18.24
N PRO A 243 8.06 15.94 -18.09
CA PRO A 243 8.57 15.48 -16.80
C PRO A 243 8.67 16.59 -15.73
N THR A 244 8.85 17.84 -16.15
CA THR A 244 8.92 18.99 -15.25
C THR A 244 7.58 19.23 -14.56
N ALA A 245 6.48 19.27 -15.32
CA ALA A 245 5.14 19.41 -14.75
C ALA A 245 4.79 18.25 -13.81
N LEU A 246 5.16 17.01 -14.17
CA LEU A 246 4.97 15.83 -13.31
C LEU A 246 5.74 15.95 -11.99
N ARG A 247 7.01 16.39 -12.02
CA ARG A 247 7.81 16.62 -10.80
C ARG A 247 7.21 17.70 -9.91
N TRP A 248 6.70 18.77 -10.49
CA TRP A 248 5.99 19.81 -9.74
C TRP A 248 4.72 19.28 -9.09
N LEU A 249 3.94 18.47 -9.83
CA LEU A 249 2.74 17.82 -9.30
C LEU A 249 3.08 16.93 -8.10
N LEU A 250 4.03 16.02 -8.25
CA LEU A 250 4.44 15.11 -7.19
C LEU A 250 4.91 15.87 -5.93
N ARG A 251 5.80 16.87 -6.12
CA ARG A 251 6.25 17.69 -5.00
C ARG A 251 5.11 18.43 -4.31
N HIS A 252 4.17 18.99 -5.09
CA HIS A 252 3.01 19.67 -4.54
C HIS A 252 2.16 18.73 -3.67
N LEU A 253 1.88 17.51 -4.15
CA LEU A 253 1.08 16.52 -3.43
C LEU A 253 1.78 16.02 -2.16
N LEU A 254 3.08 15.73 -2.22
CA LEU A 254 3.85 15.24 -1.06
C LEU A 254 4.15 16.33 -0.03
N SER A 255 4.20 17.61 -0.44
CA SER A 255 4.37 18.75 0.49
C SER A 255 3.06 19.24 1.12
N ASN A 256 1.91 18.80 0.60
CA ASN A 256 0.58 19.18 1.09
C ASN A 256 -0.30 17.93 1.27
N PRO A 257 0.13 16.97 2.11
CA PRO A 257 -0.65 15.76 2.34
C PRO A 257 -1.98 16.09 2.99
N ALA A 258 -2.99 15.28 2.74
CA ALA A 258 -4.35 15.43 3.27
C ALA A 258 -5.10 16.71 2.84
N ALA A 259 -4.43 17.61 2.12
CA ALA A 259 -5.07 18.83 1.63
C ALA A 259 -5.92 18.59 0.38
N PRO A 260 -7.06 19.26 0.21
CA PRO A 260 -7.86 19.20 -1.00
C PRO A 260 -7.06 19.69 -2.22
N PHE A 261 -6.84 18.82 -3.21
CA PHE A 261 -6.12 19.12 -4.43
C PHE A 261 -7.08 19.49 -5.57
N SER A 262 -6.91 20.69 -6.11
CA SER A 262 -7.66 21.17 -7.28
C SER A 262 -6.77 21.21 -8.51
N VAL A 263 -7.07 20.36 -9.50
CA VAL A 263 -6.37 20.35 -10.80
C VAL A 263 -6.42 21.71 -11.48
N GLN A 264 -7.56 22.43 -11.39
CA GLN A 264 -7.68 23.76 -11.98
C GLN A 264 -6.71 24.76 -11.36
N LYS A 265 -6.68 24.84 -10.02
CA LYS A 265 -5.74 25.77 -9.33
C LYS A 265 -4.29 25.43 -9.63
N PHE A 266 -3.96 24.13 -9.67
CA PHE A 266 -2.60 23.68 -10.00
C PHE A 266 -2.22 23.99 -11.45
N TYR A 267 -3.14 23.79 -12.39
CA TYR A 267 -2.96 24.17 -13.80
C TYR A 267 -2.67 25.67 -13.94
N ASP A 268 -3.47 26.53 -13.29
CA ASP A 268 -3.30 27.98 -13.33
C ASP A 268 -1.94 28.40 -12.74
N ALA A 269 -1.50 27.73 -11.66
CA ALA A 269 -0.19 27.96 -11.05
C ALA A 269 0.97 27.57 -11.99
N LEU A 270 0.91 26.44 -12.68
CA LEU A 270 1.93 26.05 -13.67
C LEU A 270 1.98 27.02 -14.84
N ARG A 271 0.83 27.42 -15.33
CA ARG A 271 0.72 28.40 -16.44
C ARG A 271 1.33 29.74 -16.06
N SER A 272 1.11 30.23 -14.84
CA SER A 272 1.69 31.48 -14.36
C SER A 272 3.23 31.44 -14.28
N GLN A 273 3.81 30.26 -14.16
CA GLN A 273 5.27 30.02 -14.16
C GLN A 273 5.82 29.70 -15.56
N GLY A 274 5.01 29.81 -16.61
CA GLY A 274 5.43 29.54 -17.99
C GLY A 274 5.57 28.04 -18.33
N ILE A 275 5.06 27.14 -17.48
CA ILE A 275 5.10 25.69 -17.74
C ILE A 275 3.86 25.32 -18.56
N ALA A 276 4.10 25.00 -19.85
CA ALA A 276 3.05 24.60 -20.78
C ALA A 276 2.64 23.13 -20.51
N VAL A 277 1.40 22.93 -20.10
CA VAL A 277 0.79 21.60 -19.90
C VAL A 277 -0.71 21.70 -20.13
N ALA A 278 -1.33 20.67 -20.70
CA ALA A 278 -2.79 20.63 -20.81
C ALA A 278 -3.41 20.15 -19.46
N LYS A 279 -4.63 20.60 -19.19
CA LYS A 279 -5.34 20.22 -17.95
C LYS A 279 -5.57 18.71 -17.86
N ASP A 280 -5.93 18.08 -19.00
CA ASP A 280 -6.15 16.62 -19.06
C ASP A 280 -4.86 15.85 -18.80
N THR A 281 -3.71 16.41 -19.15
CA THR A 281 -2.40 15.84 -18.84
C THR A 281 -2.15 15.80 -17.33
N ILE A 282 -2.59 16.82 -16.58
CA ILE A 282 -2.46 16.83 -15.11
C ILE A 282 -3.35 15.73 -14.49
N HIS A 283 -4.56 15.52 -15.01
CA HIS A 283 -5.42 14.41 -14.59
C HIS A 283 -4.76 13.06 -14.88
N ALA A 284 -4.16 12.89 -16.06
CA ALA A 284 -3.44 11.65 -16.39
C ALA A 284 -2.24 11.43 -15.46
N TYR A 285 -1.47 12.49 -15.16
CA TYR A 285 -0.33 12.39 -14.24
C TYR A 285 -0.76 12.01 -12.82
N LEU A 286 -1.87 12.56 -12.32
CA LEU A 286 -2.44 12.16 -11.04
C LEU A 286 -2.75 10.66 -11.02
N THR A 287 -3.44 10.17 -12.06
CA THR A 287 -3.74 8.74 -12.22
C THR A 287 -2.45 7.90 -12.28
N HIS A 288 -1.43 8.34 -13.00
CA HIS A 288 -0.16 7.60 -13.08
C HIS A 288 0.56 7.51 -11.72
N LEU A 289 0.50 8.59 -10.92
CA LEU A 289 1.05 8.59 -9.57
C LEU A 289 0.27 7.66 -8.61
N GLU A 290 -1.06 7.58 -8.76
CA GLU A 290 -1.90 6.60 -8.05
C GLU A 290 -1.57 5.16 -8.49
N ASP A 291 -1.44 4.94 -9.80
CA ASP A 291 -1.11 3.63 -10.38
C ASP A 291 0.28 3.10 -9.94
N THR A 292 1.18 3.95 -9.48
CA THR A 292 2.48 3.55 -8.92
C THR A 292 2.47 3.42 -7.39
N PHE A 293 1.33 3.62 -6.77
CA PHE A 293 1.16 3.65 -5.30
C PHE A 293 1.98 4.76 -4.59
N LEU A 294 2.53 5.74 -5.31
CA LEU A 294 3.23 6.86 -4.68
C LEU A 294 2.30 7.72 -3.84
N ILE A 295 1.08 7.89 -4.34
CA ILE A 295 0.01 8.64 -3.67
C ILE A 295 -1.29 7.84 -3.66
N ARG A 296 -2.15 8.20 -2.71
CA ARG A 296 -3.54 7.77 -2.63
C ARG A 296 -4.43 9.01 -2.72
N ALA A 297 -5.43 8.99 -3.59
CA ALA A 297 -6.35 10.10 -3.73
C ALA A 297 -7.75 9.71 -3.23
N VAL A 298 -8.18 10.37 -2.16
CA VAL A 298 -9.48 10.14 -1.51
C VAL A 298 -10.48 11.15 -2.03
N GLY A 299 -11.59 10.67 -2.57
CA GLY A 299 -12.69 11.49 -3.09
C GLY A 299 -13.73 11.85 -2.03
N LEU A 300 -14.62 12.80 -2.37
CA LEU A 300 -15.77 13.11 -1.55
C LEU A 300 -16.70 11.88 -1.46
N HIS A 301 -17.07 11.49 -0.24
CA HIS A 301 -18.10 10.47 -0.02
C HIS A 301 -19.47 11.04 -0.39
N THR A 302 -20.05 10.57 -1.47
CA THR A 302 -21.35 11.02 -2.00
C THR A 302 -21.94 9.99 -2.96
N SER A 303 -23.24 9.85 -2.97
CA SER A 303 -23.97 9.05 -3.97
C SER A 303 -23.98 9.71 -5.36
N SER A 304 -23.74 11.03 -5.44
CA SER A 304 -23.76 11.79 -6.68
C SER A 304 -22.45 11.63 -7.46
N ALA A 305 -22.48 10.95 -8.60
CA ALA A 305 -21.35 10.83 -9.51
C ALA A 305 -20.80 12.21 -9.94
N ARG A 306 -21.69 13.20 -10.19
CA ARG A 306 -21.30 14.56 -10.55
C ARG A 306 -20.51 15.25 -9.42
N GLN A 307 -21.00 15.15 -8.17
CA GLN A 307 -20.28 15.73 -7.03
C GLN A 307 -18.92 15.08 -6.85
N ARG A 308 -18.79 13.76 -7.00
CA ARG A 308 -17.53 13.04 -6.92
C ARG A 308 -16.53 13.50 -7.98
N MET A 309 -17.00 13.84 -9.19
CA MET A 309 -16.14 14.31 -10.28
C MET A 309 -15.65 15.75 -10.10
N VAL A 310 -16.47 16.65 -9.57
CA VAL A 310 -16.18 18.08 -9.51
C VAL A 310 -15.52 18.53 -8.21
N ASN A 311 -15.66 17.77 -7.12
CA ASN A 311 -15.03 18.11 -5.86
C ASN A 311 -13.53 17.74 -5.86
N PRO A 312 -12.71 18.54 -5.17
CA PRO A 312 -11.30 18.23 -4.98
C PRO A 312 -11.11 16.86 -4.33
N ARG A 313 -10.05 16.15 -4.69
CA ARG A 313 -9.60 14.96 -3.96
C ARG A 313 -8.56 15.36 -2.93
N LYS A 314 -8.53 14.68 -1.79
CA LYS A 314 -7.42 14.75 -0.85
C LYS A 314 -6.34 13.77 -1.31
N ALA A 315 -5.08 14.21 -1.32
CA ALA A 315 -3.96 13.35 -1.72
C ALA A 315 -3.09 13.02 -0.51
N TYR A 316 -2.70 11.76 -0.41
CA TYR A 316 -1.88 11.22 0.68
C TYR A 316 -0.70 10.45 0.10
N PRO A 317 0.51 10.55 0.65
CA PRO A 317 1.59 9.63 0.31
C PRO A 317 1.26 8.21 0.80
N VAL A 318 1.87 7.21 0.16
CA VAL A 318 1.71 5.80 0.56
C VAL A 318 2.31 5.48 1.94
N ASP A 319 3.12 6.38 2.47
CA ASP A 319 3.85 6.20 3.73
C ASP A 319 4.06 7.56 4.43
N PRO A 320 3.81 7.68 5.74
CA PRO A 320 3.97 8.93 6.46
C PRO A 320 5.41 9.46 6.44
N GLY A 321 6.42 8.59 6.36
CA GLY A 321 7.83 9.00 6.30
C GLY A 321 8.17 9.83 5.05
N LEU A 322 7.40 9.72 3.97
CA LEU A 322 7.58 10.55 2.78
C LEU A 322 7.24 12.03 3.04
N ILE A 323 6.36 12.33 3.99
CA ILE A 323 5.98 13.71 4.33
C ILE A 323 7.19 14.50 4.77
N GLN A 324 8.00 13.94 5.68
CA GLN A 324 9.17 14.63 6.24
C GLN A 324 10.22 15.01 5.21
N ILE A 325 10.31 14.25 4.12
CA ILE A 325 11.32 14.48 3.07
C ILE A 325 10.98 15.70 2.21
N TYR A 326 9.70 15.99 2.06
CA TYR A 326 9.17 17.06 1.22
C TYR A 326 8.66 18.26 2.02
N GLU A 327 8.54 18.13 3.36
CA GLU A 327 8.18 19.22 4.26
C GLU A 327 9.30 20.28 4.33
N ARG A 328 8.94 21.54 4.09
CA ARG A 328 9.90 22.65 4.03
C ARG A 328 10.00 23.46 5.31
N SER A 329 9.02 23.33 6.21
CA SER A 329 8.99 24.11 7.45
C SER A 329 9.99 23.63 8.50
N GLY A 330 10.58 22.44 8.32
CA GLY A 330 11.47 21.78 9.29
C GLY A 330 10.73 21.31 10.55
N ARG A 331 9.41 21.36 10.57
CA ARG A 331 8.58 20.88 11.68
C ARG A 331 7.90 19.58 11.29
N ALA A 332 7.88 18.62 12.21
CA ALA A 332 7.15 17.37 12.00
C ALA A 332 5.64 17.68 11.93
N ASN A 333 5.04 17.41 10.78
CA ASN A 333 3.59 17.53 10.59
C ASN A 333 2.91 16.23 11.06
N LEU A 334 2.88 16.02 12.39
CA LEU A 334 2.35 14.78 12.98
C LEU A 334 0.85 14.58 12.71
N GLY A 335 0.08 15.66 12.56
CA GLY A 335 -1.35 15.55 12.23
C GLY A 335 -1.57 14.88 10.87
N HIS A 336 -0.99 15.43 9.82
CA HIS A 336 -1.11 14.84 8.47
C HIS A 336 -0.40 13.49 8.34
N ALA A 337 0.69 13.26 9.10
CA ALA A 337 1.34 11.95 9.14
C ALA A 337 0.43 10.91 9.79
N LEU A 338 -0.28 11.26 10.86
CA LEU A 338 -1.24 10.39 11.51
C LEU A 338 -2.45 10.12 10.59
N GLU A 339 -3.00 11.16 9.97
CA GLU A 339 -4.10 11.02 9.00
C GLU A 339 -3.70 10.08 7.84
N THR A 340 -2.47 10.23 7.33
CA THR A 340 -1.90 9.32 6.32
C THR A 340 -1.80 7.88 6.83
N ALA A 341 -1.27 7.68 8.03
CA ALA A 341 -1.13 6.35 8.63
C ALA A 341 -2.50 5.67 8.84
N VAL A 342 -3.51 6.44 9.26
CA VAL A 342 -4.89 5.96 9.42
C VAL A 342 -5.49 5.57 8.07
N LEU A 343 -5.34 6.38 7.02
CA LEU A 343 -5.80 6.03 5.66
C LEU A 343 -5.20 4.72 5.17
N ILE A 344 -3.87 4.60 5.25
CA ILE A 344 -3.16 3.39 4.79
C ILE A 344 -3.59 2.16 5.60
N GLU A 345 -3.86 2.32 6.89
CA GLU A 345 -4.38 1.23 7.71
C GLU A 345 -5.83 0.86 7.35
N LEU A 346 -6.69 1.82 7.00
CA LEU A 346 -8.03 1.56 6.47
C LEU A 346 -7.96 0.76 5.16
N GLU A 347 -7.04 1.10 4.26
CA GLU A 347 -6.82 0.34 3.02
C GLU A 347 -6.32 -1.09 3.30
N ARG A 348 -5.42 -1.30 4.29
CA ARG A 348 -5.00 -2.65 4.72
C ARG A 348 -6.18 -3.50 5.20
N ARG A 349 -7.15 -2.86 5.85
CA ARG A 349 -8.39 -3.51 6.31
C ARG A 349 -9.41 -3.70 5.20
N GLY A 350 -9.11 -3.28 3.97
CA GLY A 350 -10.00 -3.40 2.81
C GLY A 350 -11.16 -2.43 2.82
N ALA A 351 -11.06 -1.31 3.54
CA ALA A 351 -12.12 -0.32 3.61
C ALA A 351 -12.29 0.46 2.30
N ASP A 352 -13.54 0.76 1.93
CA ASP A 352 -13.85 1.83 0.98
C ASP A 352 -13.88 3.17 1.72
N VAL A 353 -13.05 4.12 1.26
CA VAL A 353 -12.78 5.36 1.99
C VAL A 353 -13.10 6.59 1.17
N GLY A 354 -13.84 7.51 1.75
CA GLY A 354 -14.09 8.86 1.23
C GLY A 354 -13.99 9.89 2.35
N TYR A 355 -13.76 11.18 2.03
CA TYR A 355 -13.90 12.24 3.02
C TYR A 355 -15.34 12.80 2.99
N VAL A 356 -15.81 13.38 4.10
CA VAL A 356 -17.16 13.96 4.19
C VAL A 356 -17.07 15.46 4.25
N ARG A 357 -18.01 16.14 3.60
CA ARG A 357 -18.25 17.58 3.76
C ARG A 357 -19.70 17.83 4.08
N THR A 358 -19.97 18.43 5.23
CA THR A 358 -21.31 18.77 5.66
C THR A 358 -21.88 19.96 4.87
N PRO A 359 -23.21 20.17 4.83
CA PRO A 359 -23.82 21.35 4.22
C PRO A 359 -23.31 22.66 4.80
N ASP A 360 -22.97 22.68 6.10
CA ASP A 360 -22.42 23.84 6.83
C ASP A 360 -20.92 24.07 6.54
N GLY A 361 -20.32 23.22 5.69
CA GLY A 361 -18.94 23.35 5.24
C GLY A 361 -17.88 22.70 6.15
N TYR A 362 -18.29 22.01 7.23
CA TYR A 362 -17.36 21.22 8.05
C TYR A 362 -16.89 19.98 7.28
N GLU A 363 -15.64 19.56 7.54
CA GLU A 363 -15.02 18.42 6.89
C GLU A 363 -14.69 17.35 7.94
N VAL A 364 -15.10 16.11 7.66
CA VAL A 364 -14.66 14.91 8.39
C VAL A 364 -13.64 14.18 7.54
N ASP A 365 -12.54 13.78 8.13
CA ASP A 365 -11.39 13.24 7.40
C ASP A 365 -11.74 11.97 6.64
N PHE A 366 -12.47 11.04 7.26
CA PHE A 366 -12.84 9.79 6.60
C PHE A 366 -14.26 9.35 6.93
N HIS A 367 -14.96 8.93 5.89
CA HIS A 367 -16.05 7.94 5.95
C HIS A 367 -15.45 6.63 5.43
N ALA A 368 -15.44 5.59 6.26
CA ALA A 368 -14.87 4.30 5.90
C ALA A 368 -15.93 3.20 6.04
N GLN A 369 -16.10 2.38 4.99
CA GLN A 369 -16.90 1.18 5.02
C GLN A 369 -15.98 -0.03 4.91
N LEU A 370 -15.99 -0.92 5.93
CA LEU A 370 -15.18 -2.12 5.96
C LEU A 370 -15.88 -3.31 5.28
N PRO A 371 -15.15 -4.40 4.96
CA PRO A 371 -15.73 -5.59 4.33
C PRO A 371 -16.81 -6.30 5.16
N ASP A 372 -16.84 -6.11 6.47
CA ASP A 372 -17.87 -6.61 7.39
C ASP A 372 -19.11 -5.70 7.46
N GLU A 373 -19.21 -4.73 6.53
CA GLU A 373 -20.26 -3.72 6.42
C GLU A 373 -20.26 -2.67 7.54
N SER A 374 -19.36 -2.74 8.52
CA SER A 374 -19.23 -1.69 9.53
C SER A 374 -18.82 -0.36 8.90
N ARG A 375 -19.42 0.75 9.39
CA ARG A 375 -19.20 2.09 8.86
C ARG A 375 -18.73 3.03 9.95
N TRP A 376 -17.80 3.89 9.57
CA TRP A 376 -17.11 4.80 10.49
C TRP A 376 -17.07 6.20 9.92
N LEU A 377 -17.34 7.20 10.77
CA LEU A 377 -16.99 8.60 10.53
C LEU A 377 -15.78 8.91 11.41
N MET A 378 -14.64 9.17 10.82
CA MET A 378 -13.37 9.28 11.56
C MET A 378 -12.77 10.67 11.41
N GLN A 379 -12.48 11.29 12.56
CA GLN A 379 -11.69 12.51 12.65
C GLN A 379 -10.36 12.18 13.30
N VAL A 380 -9.26 12.67 12.72
CA VAL A 380 -7.91 12.33 13.12
C VAL A 380 -7.17 13.62 13.50
N CYS A 381 -6.72 13.74 14.74
CA CYS A 381 -5.92 14.89 15.16
C CYS A 381 -4.74 14.49 16.05
N ALA A 382 -3.69 15.31 16.05
CA ALA A 382 -2.49 15.02 16.83
C ALA A 382 -2.76 15.05 18.35
N THR A 383 -3.59 15.99 18.81
CA THR A 383 -3.95 16.12 20.23
C THR A 383 -5.32 16.75 20.38
N ALA A 384 -6.05 16.30 21.38
CA ALA A 384 -7.33 16.89 21.82
C ALA A 384 -7.26 17.40 23.27
N ALA A 385 -6.06 17.69 23.77
CA ALA A 385 -5.85 18.13 25.17
C ALA A 385 -6.42 19.52 25.46
N ALA A 386 -6.40 20.45 24.49
CA ALA A 386 -6.98 21.78 24.64
C ALA A 386 -8.48 21.75 24.28
N ALA A 387 -9.32 22.38 25.12
CA ALA A 387 -10.78 22.40 24.94
C ALA A 387 -11.20 22.98 23.58
N ASP A 388 -10.57 24.09 23.14
CA ASP A 388 -10.86 24.73 21.85
C ASP A 388 -10.52 23.77 20.65
N THR A 389 -9.43 23.02 20.78
CA THR A 389 -9.05 22.02 19.77
C THR A 389 -10.06 20.88 19.76
N LEU A 390 -10.39 20.34 20.92
CA LEU A 390 -11.38 19.27 21.03
C LEU A 390 -12.74 19.70 20.45
N GLU A 391 -13.22 20.90 20.77
CA GLU A 391 -14.46 21.43 20.24
C GLU A 391 -14.42 21.56 18.71
N ARG A 392 -13.31 22.08 18.17
CA ARG A 392 -13.14 22.20 16.71
C ARG A 392 -13.19 20.85 16.01
N GLU A 393 -12.45 19.84 16.49
CA GLU A 393 -12.36 18.53 15.89
C GLU A 393 -13.66 17.71 16.05
N THR A 394 -14.34 17.85 17.18
CA THR A 394 -15.62 17.15 17.42
C THR A 394 -16.79 17.79 16.68
N ARG A 395 -16.74 19.09 16.40
CA ARG A 395 -17.82 19.83 15.70
C ARG A 395 -18.15 19.21 14.34
N ALA A 396 -17.14 18.83 13.56
CA ALA A 396 -17.32 18.19 12.27
C ALA A 396 -18.04 16.85 12.41
N LEU A 397 -17.63 16.01 13.36
CA LEU A 397 -18.27 14.72 13.64
C LEU A 397 -19.70 14.88 14.13
N VAL A 398 -19.95 15.83 15.04
CA VAL A 398 -21.30 16.13 15.56
C VAL A 398 -22.23 16.57 14.43
N ALA A 399 -21.75 17.42 13.52
CA ALA A 399 -22.54 17.88 12.38
C ALA A 399 -22.77 16.76 11.34
N ALA A 400 -21.83 15.84 11.18
CA ALA A 400 -21.94 14.74 10.21
C ALA A 400 -22.73 13.54 10.72
N ALA A 401 -22.70 13.23 12.02
CA ALA A 401 -23.34 12.03 12.58
C ALA A 401 -24.83 11.89 12.24
N PRO A 402 -25.67 12.93 12.25
CA PRO A 402 -27.08 12.83 11.86
C PRO A 402 -27.26 12.53 10.34
N LEU A 403 -26.28 12.87 9.50
CA LEU A 403 -26.31 12.64 8.05
C LEU A 403 -25.94 11.20 7.69
N TYR A 404 -25.25 10.51 8.60
CA TYR A 404 -24.76 9.13 8.43
C TYR A 404 -25.09 8.30 9.68
N PRO A 405 -26.37 8.06 9.97
CA PRO A 405 -26.80 7.41 11.23
C PRO A 405 -26.31 5.96 11.37
N GLU A 406 -25.92 5.34 10.25
CA GLU A 406 -25.37 3.99 10.21
C GLU A 406 -23.84 3.93 10.50
N ALA A 407 -23.18 5.09 10.55
CA ALA A 407 -21.74 5.16 10.79
C ALA A 407 -21.43 5.54 12.23
N THR A 408 -20.46 4.86 12.84
CA THR A 408 -19.99 5.18 14.19
C THR A 408 -19.00 6.36 14.13
N PRO A 409 -19.30 7.49 14.79
CA PRO A 409 -18.37 8.62 14.82
C PRO A 409 -17.23 8.36 15.81
N LEU A 410 -16.00 8.43 15.32
CA LEU A 410 -14.77 8.12 16.05
C LEU A 410 -13.74 9.26 15.95
N LEU A 411 -13.28 9.71 17.09
CA LEU A 411 -12.12 10.61 17.21
C LEU A 411 -10.88 9.79 17.52
N LEU A 412 -9.84 9.89 16.67
CA LEU A 412 -8.52 9.31 16.89
C LEU A 412 -7.50 10.39 17.24
N THR A 413 -6.74 10.17 18.31
CA THR A 413 -5.66 11.10 18.73
C THR A 413 -4.36 10.35 19.01
N LEU A 414 -3.22 11.07 19.00
CA LEU A 414 -1.94 10.51 19.44
C LEU A 414 -1.91 10.26 20.96
N ASP A 415 -2.76 10.95 21.71
CA ASP A 415 -2.85 10.79 23.16
C ASP A 415 -3.23 9.33 23.50
N LEU A 416 -2.59 8.76 24.53
CA LEU A 416 -2.89 7.39 25.00
C LEU A 416 -4.04 7.34 26.02
N THR A 417 -4.53 8.49 26.44
CA THR A 417 -5.62 8.67 27.40
C THR A 417 -6.74 9.50 26.77
N PRO A 418 -8.00 9.24 27.12
CA PRO A 418 -9.13 10.01 26.60
C PRO A 418 -9.02 11.49 26.98
N PRO A 419 -9.65 12.39 26.20
CA PRO A 419 -9.78 13.79 26.55
C PRO A 419 -10.37 13.97 27.94
N ALA A 420 -9.89 14.99 28.70
CA ALA A 420 -10.41 15.27 30.04
C ALA A 420 -11.89 15.68 30.02
N GLN A 421 -12.32 16.34 28.95
CA GLN A 421 -13.72 16.70 28.73
C GLN A 421 -14.46 15.54 28.07
N ALA A 422 -15.65 15.21 28.58
CA ALA A 422 -16.50 14.20 27.98
C ALA A 422 -16.90 14.57 26.55
N LEU A 423 -16.84 13.58 25.65
CA LEU A 423 -17.29 13.77 24.28
C LEU A 423 -18.82 13.83 24.22
N PRO A 424 -19.39 14.67 23.35
CA PRO A 424 -20.82 14.65 23.10
C PRO A 424 -21.25 13.31 22.47
N ALA A 425 -22.34 12.73 22.98
CA ALA A 425 -22.90 11.52 22.38
C ALA A 425 -23.38 11.81 20.93
N PRO A 426 -23.22 10.86 19.97
CA PRO A 426 -22.74 9.48 20.09
C PRO A 426 -21.22 9.29 19.84
N LEU A 427 -20.42 10.34 19.89
CA LEU A 427 -19.00 10.28 19.56
C LEU A 427 -18.25 9.31 20.49
N ARG A 428 -17.36 8.54 19.89
CA ARG A 428 -16.40 7.67 20.58
C ARG A 428 -14.97 8.18 20.40
N TRP A 429 -14.11 7.79 21.29
CA TRP A 429 -12.68 8.06 21.21
C TRP A 429 -11.86 6.79 21.33
N GLN A 430 -10.74 6.74 20.60
CA GLN A 430 -9.70 5.75 20.78
C GLN A 430 -8.32 6.37 20.54
N SER A 431 -7.31 5.90 21.27
CA SER A 431 -5.93 6.23 20.95
C SER A 431 -5.58 5.68 19.56
N ALA A 432 -4.94 6.49 18.74
CA ALA A 432 -4.45 6.07 17.43
C ALA A 432 -3.47 4.90 17.53
N ALA A 433 -2.66 4.82 18.62
CA ALA A 433 -1.79 3.67 18.87
C ALA A 433 -2.60 2.37 18.98
N ALA A 434 -3.62 2.34 19.82
CA ALA A 434 -4.50 1.19 20.01
C ALA A 434 -5.21 0.80 18.71
N TRP A 435 -5.74 1.81 18.00
CA TRP A 435 -6.45 1.58 16.75
C TRP A 435 -5.52 1.02 15.65
N LEU A 436 -4.32 1.59 15.47
CA LEU A 436 -3.31 1.11 14.50
C LEU A 436 -2.76 -0.29 14.85
N LEU A 437 -2.78 -0.66 16.14
CA LEU A 437 -2.47 -2.01 16.58
C LEU A 437 -3.65 -2.99 16.45
N GLY A 438 -4.81 -2.53 15.96
CA GLY A 438 -5.99 -3.37 15.74
C GLY A 438 -6.70 -3.75 17.01
N GLU A 439 -6.55 -2.96 18.08
CA GLU A 439 -7.33 -3.16 19.30
C GLU A 439 -8.80 -2.78 19.09
N PRO A 440 -9.75 -3.54 19.67
CA PRO A 440 -11.16 -3.20 19.59
C PRO A 440 -11.44 -1.85 20.25
N LEU A 441 -12.52 -1.18 19.82
CA LEU A 441 -13.00 0.00 20.51
C LEU A 441 -13.31 -0.32 21.99
N PRO A 442 -12.93 0.56 22.91
CA PRO A 442 -13.39 0.46 24.28
C PRO A 442 -14.93 0.41 24.36
N ALA A 443 -15.45 -0.42 25.22
CA ALA A 443 -16.90 -0.57 25.44
C ALA A 443 -17.56 0.74 25.92
#